data_92348604215ef8310f742e9b6d7dcbaa
#
_entry.id   92348604215ef8310f742e9b6d7dcbaa
#
_cell.length_a   1.000
_cell.length_b   1.000
_cell.length_c   1.000
_cell.angle_alpha   90.00
_cell.angle_beta   90.00
_cell.angle_gamma   90.00
#
_symmetry.space_group_name_H-M   'P 1'
#
loop_
_entity.id
_entity.type
_entity.pdbx_description
1 polymer ?
#
loop_
_entity_poly.entity_id
_entity_poly.type
_entity_poly.pdbx_seq_one_letter_code
_entity_poly.pdbx_strand_id
1 'polypeptide(L)'
;PDDIATMTILKDASATAIYGPRAEDGVVVIATKKGVAGQLDITFNQKISVMTPSYRSKGMNTYDYARTMNDLYAANFEENPKYNNTEMSKYYMGYLNQQGKSREEIMNLVNERYGMGYSMQDINNLFDPFTTQGGNIEDYYQTYDPWEFFDHVQPMYQTNLSVRGGGDRVKYYSSLGYLNQKGISDTYGYEQINALLNSEAALLNDKSLKFTLNLNGIVSTKERPAEGDNVFN
;
A
#
# COMPACT_ATOMS: atom_id res chain seq x y z
N PRO A 1 -4.53 10.86 -17.19
CA PRO A 1 -4.60 10.12 -18.47
C PRO A 1 -5.71 10.63 -19.37
N ASP A 2 -6.84 11.05 -18.82
CA ASP A 2 -8.04 11.44 -19.58
C ASP A 2 -7.85 12.68 -20.48
N ASP A 3 -6.87 13.52 -20.17
CA ASP A 3 -6.55 14.75 -20.92
C ASP A 3 -5.59 14.54 -22.09
N ILE A 4 -5.04 13.32 -22.24
CA ILE A 4 -4.08 12.99 -23.28
C ILE A 4 -4.84 12.71 -24.58
N ALA A 5 -4.45 13.39 -25.65
CA ALA A 5 -4.94 13.12 -27.00
C ALA A 5 -4.05 12.10 -27.71
N THR A 6 -2.72 12.32 -27.65
CA THR A 6 -1.74 11.44 -28.28
C THR A 6 -0.48 11.32 -27.41
N MET A 7 0.14 10.16 -27.47
CA MET A 7 1.42 9.88 -26.85
C MET A 7 2.33 9.23 -27.89
N THR A 8 3.48 9.84 -28.16
CA THR A 8 4.45 9.35 -29.11
C THR A 8 5.80 9.15 -28.43
N ILE A 9 6.42 8.00 -28.64
CA ILE A 9 7.75 7.69 -28.12
C ILE A 9 8.73 7.77 -29.27
N LEU A 10 9.69 8.69 -29.15
CA LEU A 10 10.79 8.88 -30.11
C LEU A 10 12.03 8.19 -29.54
N LYS A 11 12.54 7.17 -30.27
CA LYS A 11 13.75 6.43 -29.89
C LYS A 11 14.90 6.61 -30.86
N ASP A 12 14.63 7.16 -32.05
CA ASP A 12 15.62 7.35 -33.09
C ASP A 12 16.48 8.60 -32.84
N ALA A 13 17.79 8.49 -33.03
CA ALA A 13 18.71 9.59 -32.82
C ALA A 13 18.36 10.86 -33.65
N SER A 14 17.84 10.69 -34.87
CA SER A 14 17.37 11.80 -35.71
C SER A 14 16.15 12.51 -35.17
N ALA A 15 15.22 11.79 -34.56
CA ALA A 15 14.02 12.34 -33.95
C ALA A 15 14.31 12.98 -32.59
N THR A 16 15.28 12.45 -31.85
CA THR A 16 15.67 12.97 -30.52
C THR A 16 16.62 14.16 -30.59
N ALA A 17 17.35 14.34 -31.72
CA ALA A 17 18.30 15.42 -31.91
C ALA A 17 17.70 16.85 -31.70
N ILE A 18 16.41 17.01 -31.94
CA ILE A 18 15.69 18.29 -31.77
C ILE A 18 15.54 18.66 -30.27
N TYR A 19 15.60 17.66 -29.38
CA TYR A 19 15.38 17.82 -27.94
C TYR A 19 16.69 17.94 -27.13
N GLY A 20 17.85 17.87 -27.81
CA GLY A 20 19.18 18.06 -27.23
C GLY A 20 19.71 16.83 -26.45
N PRO A 21 20.83 16.99 -25.70
CA PRO A 21 21.56 15.88 -25.08
C PRO A 21 20.74 15.05 -24.05
N ARG A 22 19.69 15.65 -23.49
CA ARG A 22 18.82 14.93 -22.53
C ARG A 22 17.90 13.90 -23.19
N ALA A 23 17.87 13.86 -24.52
CA ALA A 23 17.04 12.94 -25.30
C ALA A 23 17.78 11.64 -25.69
N GLU A 24 18.97 11.37 -25.13
CA GLU A 24 19.78 10.21 -25.45
C GLU A 24 19.05 8.88 -25.19
N ASP A 25 18.27 8.80 -24.11
CA ASP A 25 17.46 7.62 -23.76
C ASP A 25 16.08 7.59 -24.45
N GLY A 26 15.77 8.57 -25.30
CA GLY A 26 14.51 8.74 -25.98
C GLY A 26 13.65 9.87 -25.41
N VAL A 27 12.58 10.20 -26.14
CA VAL A 27 11.64 11.28 -25.79
C VAL A 27 10.22 10.76 -25.83
N VAL A 28 9.44 11.07 -24.79
CA VAL A 28 8.01 10.86 -24.77
C VAL A 28 7.31 12.20 -25.03
N VAL A 29 6.68 12.33 -26.19
CA VAL A 29 5.92 13.51 -26.58
C VAL A 29 4.45 13.27 -26.24
N ILE A 30 3.88 14.11 -25.37
CA ILE A 30 2.49 14.03 -24.96
C ILE A 30 1.77 15.27 -25.49
N ALA A 31 0.74 15.07 -26.30
CA ALA A 31 -0.17 16.14 -26.70
C ALA A 31 -1.50 16.00 -25.93
N THR A 32 -1.93 17.10 -25.31
CA THR A 32 -3.20 17.18 -24.60
C THR A 32 -4.36 17.45 -25.55
N LYS A 33 -5.58 17.09 -25.13
CA LYS A 33 -6.80 17.38 -25.86
C LYS A 33 -6.99 18.86 -26.08
N LYS A 34 -7.53 19.24 -27.24
CA LYS A 34 -7.81 20.61 -27.63
C LYS A 34 -9.31 20.78 -27.86
N GLY A 35 -9.74 22.04 -27.86
CA GLY A 35 -11.08 22.43 -28.24
C GLY A 35 -11.39 22.09 -29.72
N VAL A 36 -12.62 21.75 -29.98
CA VAL A 36 -13.12 21.44 -31.33
C VAL A 36 -14.29 22.39 -31.64
N ALA A 37 -14.35 22.88 -32.85
CA ALA A 37 -15.52 23.64 -33.30
C ALA A 37 -16.75 22.70 -33.38
N GLY A 38 -17.87 23.13 -32.83
CA GLY A 38 -19.10 22.34 -32.85
C GLY A 38 -19.88 22.46 -31.55
N GLN A 39 -20.65 21.45 -31.24
CA GLN A 39 -21.48 21.41 -30.03
C GLN A 39 -20.63 21.28 -28.77
N LEU A 40 -21.16 21.78 -27.66
CA LEU A 40 -20.63 21.59 -26.33
C LEU A 40 -20.68 20.08 -26.00
N ASP A 41 -19.53 19.57 -25.63
CA ASP A 41 -19.37 18.17 -25.19
C ASP A 41 -18.84 18.18 -23.74
N ILE A 42 -19.61 17.58 -22.85
CA ILE A 42 -19.28 17.44 -21.44
C ILE A 42 -19.09 15.95 -21.15
N THR A 43 -17.91 15.61 -20.69
CA THR A 43 -17.58 14.22 -20.35
C THR A 43 -17.27 14.11 -18.85
N PHE A 44 -17.97 13.22 -18.17
CA PHE A 44 -17.71 12.85 -16.79
C PHE A 44 -17.29 11.40 -16.72
N ASN A 45 -16.09 11.16 -16.20
CA ASN A 45 -15.56 9.82 -15.99
C ASN A 45 -15.30 9.62 -14.51
N GLN A 46 -15.82 8.53 -13.97
CA GLN A 46 -15.49 8.08 -12.62
C GLN A 46 -15.02 6.64 -12.66
N LYS A 47 -13.88 6.41 -12.05
CA LYS A 47 -13.30 5.07 -11.87
C LYS A 47 -13.13 4.79 -10.38
N ILE A 48 -13.68 3.69 -9.93
CA ILE A 48 -13.49 3.16 -8.59
C ILE A 48 -12.72 1.85 -8.75
N SER A 49 -11.60 1.74 -8.07
CA SER A 49 -10.78 0.53 -8.06
C SER A 49 -10.54 0.12 -6.62
N VAL A 50 -10.41 -1.17 -6.39
CA VAL A 50 -10.13 -1.74 -5.09
C VAL A 50 -8.77 -2.41 -5.16
N MET A 51 -7.87 -2.01 -4.25
CA MET A 51 -6.57 -2.65 -4.11
C MET A 51 -6.64 -3.69 -3.00
N THR A 52 -6.22 -4.90 -3.34
CA THR A 52 -6.06 -5.99 -2.39
C THR A 52 -4.65 -6.56 -2.55
N PRO A 53 -4.01 -7.02 -1.47
CA PRO A 53 -2.73 -7.71 -1.58
C PRO A 53 -2.87 -8.94 -2.47
N SER A 54 -1.99 -9.09 -3.45
CA SER A 54 -2.00 -10.25 -4.37
C SER A 54 -1.35 -11.50 -3.76
N TYR A 55 -0.53 -11.32 -2.73
CA TYR A 55 0.17 -12.39 -2.04
C TYR A 55 0.30 -12.08 -0.56
N ARG A 56 0.02 -13.07 0.26
CA ARG A 56 0.21 -13.04 1.71
C ARG A 56 1.16 -14.17 2.08
N SER A 57 2.32 -13.84 2.63
CA SER A 57 3.16 -14.85 3.24
C SER A 57 2.52 -15.28 4.56
N LYS A 58 2.36 -16.57 4.75
CA LYS A 58 1.88 -17.10 6.03
C LYS A 58 3.01 -16.95 7.05
N GLY A 59 2.79 -16.15 8.10
CA GLY A 59 3.73 -16.03 9.21
C GLY A 59 3.85 -17.35 9.98
N MET A 60 4.99 -17.54 10.63
CA MET A 60 5.12 -18.59 11.63
C MET A 60 4.32 -18.23 12.89
N ASN A 61 3.72 -19.22 13.55
CA ASN A 61 3.20 -19.01 14.90
C ASN A 61 4.35 -18.79 15.89
N THR A 62 4.05 -18.24 17.06
CA THR A 62 5.05 -17.87 18.06
C THR A 62 5.89 -19.06 18.55
N TYR A 63 5.29 -20.24 18.64
CA TYR A 63 6.00 -21.45 19.03
C TYR A 63 7.02 -21.91 17.97
N ASP A 64 6.61 -21.96 16.70
CA ASP A 64 7.52 -22.35 15.61
C ASP A 64 8.64 -21.31 15.43
N TYR A 65 8.33 -20.01 15.64
CA TYR A 65 9.35 -18.95 15.65
C TYR A 65 10.37 -19.17 16.77
N ALA A 66 9.92 -19.39 18.02
CA ALA A 66 10.81 -19.59 19.15
C ALA A 66 11.69 -20.83 18.95
N ARG A 67 11.12 -21.92 18.43
CA ARG A 67 11.84 -23.14 18.08
C ARG A 67 12.90 -22.88 17.00
N THR A 68 12.52 -22.21 15.92
CA THR A 68 13.45 -21.89 14.82
C THR A 68 14.60 -21.02 15.32
N MET A 69 14.32 -20.07 16.22
CA MET A 69 15.37 -19.25 16.82
C MET A 69 16.32 -20.09 17.67
N ASN A 70 15.82 -21.04 18.46
CA ASN A 70 16.68 -21.94 19.22
C ASN A 70 17.57 -22.80 18.30
N ASP A 71 17.00 -23.35 17.23
CA ASP A 71 17.73 -24.14 16.24
C ASP A 71 18.82 -23.29 15.54
N LEU A 72 18.53 -22.03 15.22
CA LEU A 72 19.49 -21.09 14.65
C LEU A 72 20.65 -20.75 15.61
N TYR A 73 20.35 -20.52 16.88
CA TYR A 73 21.36 -20.24 17.90
C TYR A 73 22.27 -21.46 18.12
N ALA A 74 21.72 -22.65 18.22
CA ALA A 74 22.48 -23.87 18.33
C ALA A 74 23.40 -24.14 17.14
N ALA A 75 22.93 -23.81 15.91
CA ALA A 75 23.69 -24.05 14.69
C ALA A 75 24.81 -23.02 14.42
N ASN A 76 24.63 -21.76 14.82
CA ASN A 76 25.54 -20.68 14.44
C ASN A 76 26.48 -20.21 15.56
N PHE A 77 26.11 -20.40 16.80
CA PHE A 77 26.83 -19.78 17.92
C PHE A 77 27.39 -20.77 18.92
N GLU A 78 27.09 -22.08 18.81
CA GLU A 78 27.45 -23.12 19.81
C GLU A 78 27.05 -22.72 21.25
N GLU A 79 26.07 -21.81 21.38
CA GLU A 79 25.62 -21.22 22.63
C GLU A 79 24.35 -21.93 23.13
N ASN A 80 23.99 -21.64 24.38
CA ASN A 80 22.72 -22.06 24.95
C ASN A 80 21.55 -21.56 24.10
N PRO A 81 20.46 -22.32 23.99
CA PRO A 81 19.29 -21.90 23.24
C PRO A 81 18.79 -20.54 23.76
N LYS A 82 18.30 -19.71 22.85
CA LYS A 82 17.76 -18.38 23.16
C LYS A 82 16.62 -18.44 24.19
N TYR A 83 15.79 -19.45 24.07
CA TYR A 83 14.67 -19.71 24.98
C TYR A 83 14.92 -20.99 25.74
N ASN A 84 14.87 -20.92 27.08
CA ASN A 84 15.01 -22.09 27.95
C ASN A 84 13.74 -22.98 27.92
N ASN A 85 13.82 -24.16 28.54
CA ASN A 85 12.70 -25.09 28.55
C ASN A 85 11.44 -24.55 29.21
N THR A 86 11.56 -23.65 30.20
CA THR A 86 10.41 -23.03 30.84
C THR A 86 9.68 -22.08 29.88
N GLU A 87 10.43 -21.30 29.14
CA GLU A 87 9.86 -20.40 28.12
C GLU A 87 9.25 -21.20 26.96
N MET A 88 10.00 -22.19 26.45
CA MET A 88 9.52 -23.05 25.37
C MET A 88 8.27 -23.84 25.77
N SER A 89 8.15 -24.25 27.02
CA SER A 89 6.94 -24.94 27.52
C SER A 89 5.72 -24.01 27.45
N LYS A 90 5.87 -22.71 27.77
CA LYS A 90 4.80 -21.72 27.68
C LYS A 90 4.38 -21.45 26.24
N TYR A 91 5.33 -21.29 25.32
CA TYR A 91 5.02 -21.16 23.89
C TYR A 91 4.28 -22.38 23.37
N TYR A 92 4.68 -23.58 23.80
CA TYR A 92 4.00 -24.82 23.40
C TYR A 92 2.60 -24.93 23.98
N MET A 93 2.39 -24.52 25.23
CA MET A 93 1.04 -24.42 25.82
C MET A 93 0.12 -23.52 25.00
N GLY A 94 0.61 -22.36 24.63
CA GLY A 94 -0.13 -21.41 23.80
C GLY A 94 -0.50 -22.00 22.43
N TYR A 95 0.47 -22.65 21.77
CA TYR A 95 0.23 -23.36 20.51
C TYR A 95 -0.84 -24.45 20.64
N LEU A 96 -0.77 -25.28 21.67
CA LEU A 96 -1.77 -26.34 21.91
C LEU A 96 -3.17 -25.76 22.20
N ASN A 97 -3.23 -24.63 22.93
CA ASN A 97 -4.48 -23.95 23.20
C ASN A 97 -5.13 -23.43 21.91
N GLN A 98 -4.35 -22.85 21.00
CA GLN A 98 -4.83 -22.45 19.68
C GLN A 98 -5.31 -23.62 18.81
N GLN A 99 -4.76 -24.83 19.06
CA GLN A 99 -5.23 -26.08 18.43
C GLN A 99 -6.52 -26.64 19.08
N GLY A 100 -7.08 -25.95 20.06
CA GLY A 100 -8.31 -26.36 20.75
C GLY A 100 -8.11 -27.53 21.74
N LYS A 101 -6.89 -27.75 22.22
CA LYS A 101 -6.61 -28.78 23.21
C LYS A 101 -7.17 -28.42 24.57
N SER A 102 -7.68 -29.43 25.30
CA SER A 102 -8.13 -29.24 26.68
C SER A 102 -6.94 -28.96 27.62
N ARG A 103 -7.21 -28.36 28.77
CA ARG A 103 -6.19 -28.11 29.82
C ARG A 103 -5.46 -29.36 30.27
N GLU A 104 -6.17 -30.45 30.37
CA GLU A 104 -5.61 -31.78 30.77
C GLU A 104 -4.69 -32.30 29.67
N GLU A 105 -5.08 -32.25 28.42
CA GLU A 105 -4.22 -32.63 27.28
C GLU A 105 -2.97 -31.76 27.21
N ILE A 106 -3.12 -30.43 27.41
CA ILE A 106 -2.00 -29.48 27.43
C ILE A 106 -1.01 -29.87 28.54
N MET A 107 -1.50 -30.09 29.75
CA MET A 107 -0.66 -30.49 30.88
C MET A 107 0.15 -31.75 30.57
N ASN A 108 -0.52 -32.79 30.06
CA ASN A 108 0.12 -34.06 29.75
C ASN A 108 1.19 -33.90 28.65
N LEU A 109 0.86 -33.26 27.56
CA LEU A 109 1.76 -33.08 26.43
C LEU A 109 2.98 -32.18 26.76
N VAL A 110 2.79 -31.15 27.58
CA VAL A 110 3.87 -30.27 28.02
C VAL A 110 4.81 -31.00 29.00
N ASN A 111 4.25 -31.72 29.97
CA ASN A 111 5.03 -32.48 30.91
C ASN A 111 5.82 -33.61 30.22
N GLU A 112 5.22 -34.32 29.28
CA GLU A 112 5.90 -35.35 28.47
C GLU A 112 7.08 -34.76 27.68
N ARG A 113 6.85 -33.59 27.04
CA ARG A 113 7.84 -33.01 26.13
C ARG A 113 8.99 -32.31 26.84
N TYR A 114 8.69 -31.55 27.90
CA TYR A 114 9.66 -30.67 28.57
C TYR A 114 10.05 -31.12 29.99
N GLY A 115 9.39 -32.13 30.52
CA GLY A 115 9.69 -32.67 31.86
C GLY A 115 9.41 -31.70 32.99
N MET A 116 8.44 -30.77 32.81
CA MET A 116 8.22 -29.66 33.75
C MET A 116 7.50 -30.03 35.03
N GLY A 117 6.70 -31.12 35.04
CA GLY A 117 5.96 -31.57 36.21
C GLY A 117 4.80 -30.66 36.60
N TYR A 118 4.20 -29.93 35.65
CA TYR A 118 3.05 -29.08 35.91
C TYR A 118 1.85 -29.88 36.40
N SER A 119 1.22 -29.37 37.47
CA SER A 119 -0.10 -29.86 37.93
C SER A 119 -1.24 -29.11 37.19
N MET A 120 -2.47 -29.62 37.30
CA MET A 120 -3.64 -28.93 36.77
C MET A 120 -3.83 -27.53 37.39
N GLN A 121 -3.43 -27.34 38.64
CA GLN A 121 -3.50 -26.05 39.29
C GLN A 121 -2.51 -25.07 38.65
N ASP A 122 -1.30 -25.50 38.32
CA ASP A 122 -0.30 -24.67 37.64
C ASP A 122 -0.77 -24.27 36.26
N ILE A 123 -1.34 -25.22 35.48
CA ILE A 123 -1.91 -24.93 34.17
C ILE A 123 -3.05 -23.90 34.28
N ASN A 124 -3.97 -24.09 35.20
CA ASN A 124 -5.07 -23.17 35.41
C ASN A 124 -4.56 -21.77 35.79
N ASN A 125 -3.60 -21.68 36.69
CA ASN A 125 -2.99 -20.41 37.08
C ASN A 125 -2.28 -19.70 35.93
N LEU A 126 -1.56 -20.43 35.08
CA LEU A 126 -0.88 -19.89 33.91
C LEU A 126 -1.84 -19.33 32.85
N PHE A 127 -3.02 -19.91 32.76
CA PHE A 127 -4.05 -19.46 31.82
C PHE A 127 -5.07 -18.50 32.44
N ASP A 128 -4.98 -18.20 33.72
CA ASP A 128 -5.82 -17.22 34.37
C ASP A 128 -5.11 -15.84 34.39
N PRO A 129 -5.61 -14.86 33.64
CA PRO A 129 -4.98 -13.54 33.54
C PRO A 129 -4.93 -12.78 34.86
N PHE A 130 -5.72 -13.17 35.87
CA PHE A 130 -5.81 -12.48 37.15
C PHE A 130 -4.86 -13.04 38.22
N THR A 131 -4.28 -14.22 38.04
CA THR A 131 -3.45 -14.90 39.05
C THR A 131 -1.97 -14.89 38.75
N THR A 132 -1.54 -14.53 37.55
CA THR A 132 -0.13 -14.59 37.15
C THR A 132 0.64 -13.33 37.55
N GLN A 133 1.48 -13.46 38.57
CA GLN A 133 2.60 -12.55 38.79
C GLN A 133 3.68 -12.83 37.72
N GLY A 134 3.75 -12.04 36.66
CA GLY A 134 4.87 -12.07 35.74
C GLY A 134 4.61 -12.52 34.31
N GLY A 135 3.48 -12.18 33.75
CA GLY A 135 3.17 -12.36 32.31
C GLY A 135 2.07 -13.39 32.10
N ASN A 136 1.04 -12.91 31.47
CA ASN A 136 -0.08 -13.72 31.04
C ASN A 136 0.44 -14.69 29.97
N ILE A 137 0.03 -15.94 30.02
CA ILE A 137 0.38 -16.91 28.97
C ILE A 137 -0.12 -16.44 27.59
N GLU A 138 -1.13 -15.57 27.56
CA GLU A 138 -1.58 -14.89 26.33
C GLU A 138 -0.45 -14.14 25.64
N ASP A 139 0.49 -13.54 26.36
CA ASP A 139 1.63 -12.83 25.78
C ASP A 139 2.59 -13.78 25.02
N TYR A 140 2.54 -15.09 25.31
CA TYR A 140 3.36 -16.09 24.65
C TYR A 140 2.69 -16.74 23.43
N TYR A 141 1.39 -16.56 23.23
CA TYR A 141 0.70 -17.22 22.13
C TYR A 141 -0.20 -16.33 21.28
N GLN A 142 -0.38 -15.06 21.61
CA GLN A 142 -1.02 -14.15 20.69
C GLN A 142 -0.16 -14.03 19.43
N THR A 143 -0.48 -14.87 18.46
CA THR A 143 0.04 -14.72 17.12
C THR A 143 -0.77 -13.62 16.46
N TYR A 144 -0.25 -12.43 16.45
CA TYR A 144 -0.79 -11.37 15.60
C TYR A 144 -0.52 -11.75 14.15
N ASP A 145 -1.55 -11.87 13.37
CA ASP A 145 -1.35 -11.89 11.92
C ASP A 145 -0.91 -10.48 11.51
N PRO A 146 0.36 -10.28 11.12
CA PRO A 146 0.80 -8.95 10.69
C PRO A 146 -0.03 -8.40 9.53
N TRP A 147 -0.71 -9.26 8.80
CA TRP A 147 -1.59 -8.86 7.72
C TRP A 147 -2.92 -8.25 8.19
N GLU A 148 -3.37 -8.51 9.42
CA GLU A 148 -4.51 -7.79 9.99
C GLU A 148 -4.27 -6.27 10.08
N PHE A 149 -3.01 -5.85 10.28
CA PHE A 149 -2.62 -4.44 10.27
C PHE A 149 -2.46 -3.87 8.87
N PHE A 150 -2.11 -4.69 7.88
CA PHE A 150 -1.80 -4.23 6.52
C PHE A 150 -2.88 -4.58 5.51
N ASP A 151 -3.92 -5.35 5.91
CA ASP A 151 -4.87 -5.95 4.99
C ASP A 151 -6.17 -5.17 4.91
N HIS A 152 -6.05 -3.88 4.78
CA HIS A 152 -7.23 -3.06 4.53
C HIS A 152 -7.49 -3.01 3.02
N VAL A 153 -8.72 -3.40 2.66
CA VAL A 153 -9.24 -3.19 1.31
C VAL A 153 -9.37 -1.68 1.12
N GLN A 154 -8.46 -1.10 0.33
CA GLN A 154 -8.43 0.34 0.12
C GLN A 154 -9.03 0.70 -1.24
N PRO A 155 -10.09 1.52 -1.27
CA PRO A 155 -10.62 2.03 -2.51
C PRO A 155 -9.73 3.13 -3.08
N MET A 156 -9.59 3.14 -4.40
CA MET A 156 -9.01 4.24 -5.16
C MET A 156 -10.12 4.90 -5.96
N TYR A 157 -10.23 6.20 -5.82
CA TYR A 157 -11.21 7.02 -6.55
C TYR A 157 -10.48 7.89 -7.56
N GLN A 158 -10.90 7.81 -8.80
CA GLN A 158 -10.44 8.71 -9.86
C GLN A 158 -11.66 9.30 -10.54
N THR A 159 -11.75 10.62 -10.50
CA THR A 159 -12.84 11.39 -11.13
C THR A 159 -12.25 12.37 -12.12
N ASN A 160 -12.81 12.48 -13.29
CA ASN A 160 -12.45 13.46 -14.29
C ASN A 160 -13.70 14.08 -14.90
N LEU A 161 -13.78 15.40 -14.88
CA LEU A 161 -14.77 16.17 -15.58
C LEU A 161 -14.08 16.98 -16.67
N SER A 162 -14.52 16.86 -17.90
CA SER A 162 -14.00 17.67 -19.00
C SER A 162 -15.11 18.29 -19.83
N VAL A 163 -14.82 19.48 -20.32
CA VAL A 163 -15.71 20.28 -21.17
C VAL A 163 -14.91 20.71 -22.38
N ARG A 164 -15.42 20.43 -23.57
CA ARG A 164 -14.85 20.92 -24.81
C ARG A 164 -15.92 21.51 -25.70
N GLY A 165 -15.54 22.52 -26.45
CA GLY A 165 -16.47 23.14 -27.38
C GLY A 165 -15.81 24.27 -28.11
N GLY A 166 -16.63 25.03 -28.81
CA GLY A 166 -16.21 26.23 -29.49
C GLY A 166 -16.95 26.45 -30.81
N GLY A 167 -16.68 27.56 -31.39
CA GLY A 167 -17.14 27.96 -32.71
C GLY A 167 -15.98 28.18 -33.66
N ASP A 168 -16.27 28.88 -34.75
CA ASP A 168 -15.28 29.19 -35.80
C ASP A 168 -14.12 30.06 -35.33
N ARG A 169 -14.35 30.86 -34.29
CA ARG A 169 -13.34 31.79 -33.77
C ARG A 169 -12.71 31.41 -32.45
N VAL A 170 -13.44 30.71 -31.58
CA VAL A 170 -12.96 30.32 -30.26
C VAL A 170 -13.20 28.84 -30.08
N LYS A 171 -12.16 28.13 -29.65
CA LYS A 171 -12.23 26.70 -29.29
C LYS A 171 -11.61 26.56 -27.93
N TYR A 172 -12.17 25.71 -27.08
CA TYR A 172 -11.67 25.47 -25.75
C TYR A 172 -11.84 24.02 -25.34
N TYR A 173 -10.91 23.57 -24.50
CA TYR A 173 -10.96 22.35 -23.74
C TYR A 173 -10.57 22.69 -22.31
N SER A 174 -11.37 22.26 -21.35
CA SER A 174 -11.08 22.39 -19.93
C SER A 174 -11.35 21.09 -19.23
N SER A 175 -10.50 20.71 -18.28
CA SER A 175 -10.71 19.55 -17.44
C SER A 175 -10.32 19.79 -16.00
N LEU A 176 -11.00 19.07 -15.11
CA LEU A 176 -10.70 18.97 -13.69
C LEU A 176 -10.67 17.51 -13.30
N GLY A 177 -9.54 17.07 -12.79
CA GLY A 177 -9.34 15.71 -12.33
C GLY A 177 -9.06 15.64 -10.83
N TYR A 178 -9.57 14.61 -10.20
CA TYR A 178 -9.32 14.26 -8.80
C TYR A 178 -8.93 12.80 -8.70
N LEU A 179 -7.85 12.53 -7.99
CA LEU A 179 -7.39 11.19 -7.66
C LEU A 179 -7.18 11.10 -6.17
N ASN A 180 -7.79 10.10 -5.54
CA ASN A 180 -7.52 9.73 -4.15
C ASN A 180 -7.20 8.24 -4.12
N GLN A 181 -6.03 7.91 -3.62
CA GLN A 181 -5.52 6.56 -3.51
C GLN A 181 -4.91 6.38 -2.13
N LYS A 182 -5.46 5.46 -1.37
CA LYS A 182 -4.85 5.01 -0.12
C LYS A 182 -3.99 3.77 -0.38
N GLY A 183 -2.88 3.66 0.36
CA GLY A 183 -2.01 2.49 0.34
C GLY A 183 -2.63 1.31 1.09
N ILE A 184 -2.03 0.13 0.96
CA ILE A 184 -2.41 -1.06 1.74
C ILE A 184 -2.25 -0.80 3.25
N SER A 185 -1.25 -0.02 3.64
CA SER A 185 -1.11 0.51 5.01
C SER A 185 -1.79 1.88 5.10
N ASP A 186 -2.51 2.12 6.20
CA ASP A 186 -3.22 3.38 6.47
C ASP A 186 -2.29 4.60 6.56
N THR A 187 -0.98 4.37 6.71
CA THR A 187 0.04 5.42 6.78
C THR A 187 0.46 5.97 5.43
N TYR A 188 0.01 5.35 4.33
CA TYR A 188 0.33 5.80 2.97
C TYR A 188 -0.92 6.30 2.25
N GLY A 189 -0.85 7.53 1.77
CA GLY A 189 -1.92 8.13 0.98
C GLY A 189 -1.35 8.97 -0.16
N TYR A 190 -2.10 9.05 -1.24
CA TYR A 190 -1.83 9.93 -2.35
C TYR A 190 -3.11 10.60 -2.82
N GLU A 191 -3.13 11.91 -2.80
CA GLU A 191 -4.20 12.73 -3.31
C GLU A 191 -3.68 13.68 -4.37
N GLN A 192 -4.42 13.85 -5.46
CA GLN A 192 -4.02 14.73 -6.54
C GLN A 192 -5.24 15.42 -7.13
N ILE A 193 -5.13 16.73 -7.31
CA ILE A 193 -6.04 17.53 -8.11
C ILE A 193 -5.26 18.06 -9.31
N ASN A 194 -5.81 17.92 -10.50
CA ASN A 194 -5.27 18.49 -11.72
C ASN A 194 -6.32 19.31 -12.46
N ALA A 195 -5.89 20.43 -13.00
CA ALA A 195 -6.72 21.30 -13.83
C ALA A 195 -5.99 21.62 -15.13
N LEU A 196 -6.69 21.56 -16.24
CA LEU A 196 -6.18 21.88 -17.58
C LEU A 196 -7.14 22.83 -18.29
N LEU A 197 -6.60 23.84 -18.94
CA LEU A 197 -7.34 24.74 -19.84
C LEU A 197 -6.52 24.97 -21.10
N ASN A 198 -7.04 24.54 -22.23
CA ASN A 198 -6.52 24.82 -23.56
C ASN A 198 -7.55 25.67 -24.33
N SER A 199 -7.17 26.85 -24.78
CA SER A 199 -8.03 27.73 -25.55
C SER A 199 -7.29 28.30 -26.76
N GLU A 200 -7.96 28.36 -27.88
CA GLU A 200 -7.50 28.99 -29.12
C GLU A 200 -8.55 30.00 -29.59
N ALA A 201 -8.14 31.23 -29.82
CA ALA A 201 -9.01 32.29 -30.34
C ALA A 201 -8.42 32.93 -31.59
N ALA A 202 -9.21 33.04 -32.63
CA ALA A 202 -8.90 33.81 -33.83
C ALA A 202 -9.46 35.22 -33.67
N LEU A 203 -8.58 36.22 -33.54
CA LEU A 203 -8.95 37.58 -33.12
C LEU A 203 -9.38 38.50 -34.27
N LEU A 204 -8.89 38.23 -35.47
CA LEU A 204 -9.23 39.05 -36.63
C LEU A 204 -10.29 38.36 -37.51
N ASN A 205 -11.00 39.14 -38.32
CA ASN A 205 -12.05 38.64 -39.20
C ASN A 205 -11.51 37.63 -40.26
N ASP A 206 -10.28 37.86 -40.71
CA ASP A 206 -9.56 36.99 -41.63
C ASP A 206 -8.86 35.78 -40.92
N LYS A 207 -9.03 35.68 -39.59
CA LYS A 207 -8.41 34.63 -38.76
C LYS A 207 -6.87 34.60 -38.82
N SER A 208 -6.24 35.72 -39.28
CA SER A 208 -4.77 35.80 -39.42
C SER A 208 -4.05 35.85 -38.06
N LEU A 209 -4.70 36.42 -37.04
CA LEU A 209 -4.14 36.50 -35.68
C LEU A 209 -4.77 35.44 -34.78
N LYS A 210 -3.96 34.51 -34.30
CA LYS A 210 -4.38 33.46 -33.37
C LYS A 210 -3.75 33.70 -32.01
N PHE A 211 -4.59 33.61 -30.98
CA PHE A 211 -4.18 33.63 -29.59
C PHE A 211 -4.41 32.23 -29.00
N THR A 212 -3.36 31.64 -28.40
CA THR A 212 -3.43 30.33 -27.78
C THR A 212 -3.07 30.45 -26.30
N LEU A 213 -3.92 29.93 -25.43
CA LEU A 213 -3.71 29.87 -24.00
C LEU A 213 -3.71 28.41 -23.53
N ASN A 214 -2.62 27.98 -22.91
CA ASN A 214 -2.49 26.66 -22.31
C ASN A 214 -2.13 26.85 -20.83
N LEU A 215 -3.01 26.43 -19.94
CA LEU A 215 -2.79 26.44 -18.50
C LEU A 215 -2.90 25.00 -17.99
N ASN A 216 -1.94 24.60 -17.18
CA ASN A 216 -1.93 23.31 -16.50
C ASN A 216 -1.50 23.51 -15.05
N GLY A 217 -2.27 22.98 -14.12
CA GLY A 217 -1.98 23.02 -12.70
C GLY A 217 -2.18 21.63 -12.08
N ILE A 218 -1.23 21.23 -11.25
CA ILE A 218 -1.30 19.97 -10.50
C ILE A 218 -0.92 20.27 -9.06
N VAL A 219 -1.78 19.86 -8.14
CA VAL A 219 -1.50 19.86 -6.69
C VAL A 219 -1.60 18.43 -6.21
N SER A 220 -0.60 17.97 -5.49
CA SER A 220 -0.60 16.61 -4.92
C SER A 220 -0.12 16.61 -3.49
N THR A 221 -0.78 15.82 -2.66
CA THR A 221 -0.42 15.53 -1.27
C THR A 221 -0.04 14.07 -1.15
N LYS A 222 1.06 13.80 -0.45
CA LYS A 222 1.53 12.45 -0.14
C LYS A 222 1.61 12.29 1.35
N GLU A 223 0.87 11.32 1.87
CA GLU A 223 1.00 10.87 3.26
C GLU A 223 2.05 9.77 3.30
N ARG A 224 2.98 9.87 4.26
CA ARG A 224 4.02 8.87 4.53
C ARG A 224 4.19 8.75 6.02
N PRO A 225 4.62 7.59 6.55
CA PRO A 225 5.05 7.48 7.93
C PRO A 225 6.14 8.52 8.21
N ALA A 226 6.15 9.11 9.39
CA ALA A 226 7.24 9.99 9.80
C ALA A 226 8.55 9.20 9.76
N GLU A 227 9.59 9.77 9.13
CA GLU A 227 10.94 9.21 9.19
C GLU A 227 11.41 9.28 10.65
N GLY A 228 11.48 8.14 11.33
CA GLY A 228 11.91 8.04 12.72
C GLY A 228 11.00 7.25 13.65
N ASP A 229 9.77 6.98 13.26
CA ASP A 229 8.95 6.02 13.97
C ASP A 229 9.44 4.60 13.65
N ASN A 230 10.45 4.15 14.41
CA ASN A 230 10.79 2.74 14.48
C ASN A 230 9.57 2.00 15.02
N VAL A 231 8.77 1.44 14.13
CA VAL A 231 7.56 0.65 14.43
C VAL A 231 7.92 -0.69 15.11
N PHE A 232 9.21 -0.91 15.37
CA PHE A 232 9.73 -2.09 16.03
C PHE A 232 10.67 -1.68 17.19
N ASN A 233 10.06 -1.24 18.29
CA ASN A 233 10.69 -1.30 19.62
C ASN A 233 9.98 -2.34 20.45
#